data_6f3e3108c6d070adcf2bf06bd8c4a703
#
_entry.id   6f3e3108c6d070adcf2bf06bd8c4a703
#
_cell.length_a   1.000
_cell.length_b   1.000
_cell.length_c   1.000
_cell.angle_alpha   90.00
_cell.angle_beta   90.00
_cell.angle_gamma   90.00
#
_symmetry.space_group_name_H-M   'P 1'
#
loop_
_entity.id
_entity.type
_entity.pdbx_description
1 polymer ?
#
loop_
_entity_poly.entity_id
_entity_poly.type
_entity_poly.pdbx_seq_one_letter_code
_entity_poly.pdbx_strand_id
1 'polypeptide(L)'
;MLGGRPQCRDDLLFHLRSRSAHELWLVIVDASASTRRHRALTDAKGVLAQLFDDAYRQRARMALLTASGQSPKWQVQGLKAAKSLAGWLEQLGAGGGTPLLAALTEARHWLMARRKRYPAEQQRVLVITDGRLKDITGLPLLACAGLLVDIERGPIRLGRAQELAVGLQLEYRHIDRL
;
A
#
# COMPACT_ATOMS: atom_id res chain seq x y z
N MET A 1 -16.18 -44.13 21.00
CA MET A 1 -16.14 -43.35 22.24
C MET A 1 -16.96 -42.10 22.02
N LEU A 2 -18.08 -42.01 22.74
CA LEU A 2 -19.11 -40.99 22.58
C LEU A 2 -18.65 -39.70 23.26
N GLY A 3 -18.38 -38.66 22.50
CA GLY A 3 -18.20 -37.32 23.03
C GLY A 3 -19.53 -36.82 23.58
N GLY A 4 -19.68 -36.87 24.91
CA GLY A 4 -20.84 -36.30 25.58
C GLY A 4 -20.94 -34.81 25.29
N ARG A 5 -22.17 -34.27 25.12
CA ARG A 5 -22.39 -32.82 25.02
C ARG A 5 -21.98 -32.17 26.34
N PRO A 6 -21.24 -31.04 26.28
CA PRO A 6 -20.85 -30.32 27.48
C PRO A 6 -22.10 -29.93 28.28
N GLN A 7 -22.14 -30.30 29.57
CA GLN A 7 -23.28 -30.06 30.45
C GLN A 7 -23.09 -28.82 31.33
N CYS A 8 -21.86 -28.37 31.50
CA CYS A 8 -21.57 -27.14 32.23
C CYS A 8 -20.49 -26.29 31.51
N ARG A 9 -20.30 -25.08 32.02
CA ARG A 9 -19.34 -24.11 31.44
C ARG A 9 -17.88 -24.58 31.57
N ASP A 10 -17.58 -25.41 32.56
CA ASP A 10 -16.25 -25.94 32.83
C ASP A 10 -15.86 -27.09 31.89
N ASP A 11 -16.86 -27.72 31.24
CA ASP A 11 -16.65 -28.75 30.22
C ASP A 11 -16.22 -28.15 28.87
N LEU A 12 -16.22 -26.82 28.74
CA LEU A 12 -15.83 -26.12 27.53
C LEU A 12 -14.31 -25.88 27.49
N LEU A 13 -13.61 -26.65 26.68
CA LEU A 13 -12.20 -26.41 26.36
C LEU A 13 -12.09 -25.18 25.49
N PHE A 14 -11.73 -24.06 26.09
CA PHE A 14 -11.41 -22.84 25.35
C PHE A 14 -9.97 -22.93 24.80
N HIS A 15 -9.84 -23.14 23.52
CA HIS A 15 -8.56 -22.89 22.86
C HIS A 15 -8.37 -21.38 22.66
N LEU A 16 -7.39 -20.81 23.34
CA LEU A 16 -6.88 -19.49 23.03
C LEU A 16 -6.36 -19.53 21.58
N ARG A 17 -7.21 -19.16 20.62
CA ARG A 17 -6.74 -18.89 19.29
C ARG A 17 -5.90 -17.63 19.37
N SER A 18 -4.59 -17.76 19.32
CA SER A 18 -3.71 -16.65 18.98
C SER A 18 -4.22 -16.09 17.65
N ARG A 19 -4.88 -14.92 17.69
CA ARG A 19 -5.14 -14.17 16.46
C ARG A 19 -3.78 -13.70 16.00
N SER A 20 -3.21 -14.32 14.97
CA SER A 20 -2.11 -13.73 14.23
C SER A 20 -2.47 -12.29 13.94
N ALA A 21 -1.58 -11.38 14.26
CA ALA A 21 -1.76 -9.97 13.97
C ALA A 21 -2.15 -9.85 12.49
N HIS A 22 -3.29 -9.22 12.21
CA HIS A 22 -3.70 -9.03 10.82
C HIS A 22 -2.74 -8.03 10.18
N GLU A 23 -2.22 -8.37 9.02
CA GLU A 23 -1.44 -7.43 8.23
C GLU A 23 -2.35 -6.48 7.47
N LEU A 24 -1.96 -5.22 7.42
CA LEU A 24 -2.52 -4.19 6.58
C LEU A 24 -1.45 -3.69 5.60
N TRP A 25 -1.74 -3.77 4.33
CA TRP A 25 -0.89 -3.26 3.27
C TRP A 25 -1.54 -2.02 2.65
N LEU A 26 -0.96 -0.86 2.93
CA LEU A 26 -1.35 0.40 2.29
C LEU A 26 -0.51 0.60 1.04
N VAL A 27 -1.17 0.71 -0.10
CA VAL A 27 -0.54 0.96 -1.40
C VAL A 27 -0.89 2.37 -1.85
N ILE A 28 0.13 3.18 -2.12
CA ILE A 28 0.01 4.52 -2.67
C ILE A 28 0.59 4.49 -4.07
N VAL A 29 -0.24 4.76 -5.07
CA VAL A 29 0.16 4.72 -6.48
C VAL A 29 0.12 6.11 -7.07
N ASP A 30 1.28 6.57 -7.50
CA ASP A 30 1.39 7.75 -8.35
C ASP A 30 0.97 7.39 -9.78
N ALA A 31 -0.18 7.90 -10.18
CA ALA A 31 -0.73 7.74 -11.52
C ALA A 31 -0.79 9.08 -12.27
N SER A 32 0.21 9.91 -12.08
CA SER A 32 0.36 11.20 -12.74
C SER A 32 0.69 11.07 -14.23
N ALA A 33 0.64 12.17 -14.97
CA ALA A 33 0.91 12.16 -16.40
C ALA A 33 2.35 11.73 -16.77
N SER A 34 3.32 11.92 -15.86
CA SER A 34 4.71 11.50 -16.04
C SER A 34 4.85 9.98 -16.13
N THR A 35 4.04 9.23 -15.39
CA THR A 35 4.08 7.76 -15.34
C THR A 35 3.59 7.08 -16.63
N ARG A 36 2.96 7.83 -17.57
CA ARG A 36 2.65 7.34 -18.93
C ARG A 36 3.88 7.03 -19.75
N ARG A 37 4.97 7.72 -19.47
CA ARG A 37 6.18 7.63 -20.29
C ARG A 37 6.87 6.28 -20.05
N HIS A 38 7.43 5.74 -21.14
CA HIS A 38 8.27 4.53 -21.09
C HIS A 38 7.64 3.30 -20.41
N ARG A 39 6.31 3.14 -20.49
CA ARG A 39 5.57 2.02 -19.90
C ARG A 39 5.66 1.90 -18.37
N ALA A 40 6.12 2.94 -17.67
CA ALA A 40 6.30 2.90 -16.23
C ALA A 40 5.03 2.45 -15.48
N LEU A 41 3.86 2.98 -15.86
CA LEU A 41 2.59 2.54 -15.27
C LEU A 41 2.23 1.09 -15.61
N THR A 42 2.56 0.61 -16.80
CA THR A 42 2.29 -0.78 -17.19
C THR A 42 3.10 -1.74 -16.34
N ASP A 43 4.38 -1.42 -16.12
CA ASP A 43 5.24 -2.24 -15.26
C ASP A 43 4.79 -2.19 -13.79
N ALA A 44 4.38 -1.00 -13.31
CA ALA A 44 3.78 -0.84 -11.99
C ALA A 44 2.51 -1.70 -11.82
N LYS A 45 1.69 -1.84 -12.86
CA LYS A 45 0.51 -2.72 -12.83
C LYS A 45 0.90 -4.19 -12.64
N GLY A 46 2.00 -4.65 -13.23
CA GLY A 46 2.53 -6.00 -13.01
C GLY A 46 2.90 -6.25 -11.55
N VAL A 47 3.62 -5.31 -10.94
CA VAL A 47 4.00 -5.36 -9.52
C VAL A 47 2.76 -5.36 -8.61
N LEU A 48 1.78 -4.50 -8.93
CA LEU A 48 0.54 -4.42 -8.16
C LEU A 48 -0.30 -5.70 -8.27
N ALA A 49 -0.37 -6.31 -9.44
CA ALA A 49 -1.08 -7.58 -9.63
C ALA A 49 -0.50 -8.68 -8.73
N GLN A 50 0.83 -8.82 -8.72
CA GLN A 50 1.52 -9.77 -7.85
C GLN A 50 1.29 -9.48 -6.38
N LEU A 51 1.38 -8.21 -5.99
CA LEU A 51 1.12 -7.77 -4.61
C LEU A 51 -0.31 -8.12 -4.16
N PHE A 52 -1.30 -7.95 -5.03
CA PHE A 52 -2.70 -8.27 -4.71
C PHE A 52 -2.92 -9.77 -4.53
N ASP A 53 -2.26 -10.60 -5.35
CA ASP A 53 -2.29 -12.05 -5.19
C ASP A 53 -1.64 -12.49 -3.87
N ASP A 54 -0.51 -11.90 -3.52
CA ASP A 54 0.18 -12.19 -2.26
C ASP A 54 -0.65 -11.74 -1.05
N ALA A 55 -1.23 -10.55 -1.10
CA ALA A 55 -2.13 -10.07 -0.05
C ALA A 55 -3.36 -10.97 0.12
N TYR A 56 -3.91 -11.47 -0.99
CA TYR A 56 -5.03 -12.41 -0.96
C TYR A 56 -4.63 -13.74 -0.31
N ARG A 57 -3.48 -14.31 -0.69
CA ARG A 57 -2.95 -15.56 -0.11
C ARG A 57 -2.67 -15.42 1.38
N GLN A 58 -2.12 -14.29 1.80
CA GLN A 58 -1.80 -14.00 3.20
C GLN A 58 -2.99 -13.52 4.01
N ARG A 59 -4.16 -13.39 3.38
CA ARG A 59 -5.38 -12.83 4.00
C ARG A 59 -5.16 -11.45 4.61
N ALA A 60 -4.23 -10.68 4.06
CA ALA A 60 -3.96 -9.33 4.47
C ALA A 60 -5.14 -8.40 4.16
N ARG A 61 -5.27 -7.33 4.93
CA ARG A 61 -6.16 -6.23 4.58
C ARG A 61 -5.42 -5.28 3.65
N MET A 62 -6.15 -4.68 2.73
CA MET A 62 -5.58 -3.72 1.80
C MET A 62 -6.26 -2.35 1.93
N ALA A 63 -5.45 -1.33 1.77
CA ALA A 63 -5.89 0.03 1.52
C ALA A 63 -5.14 0.54 0.28
N LEU A 64 -5.84 1.23 -0.59
CA LEU A 64 -5.32 1.67 -1.88
C LEU A 64 -5.67 3.13 -2.09
N LEU A 65 -4.65 3.94 -2.26
CA LEU A 65 -4.73 5.38 -2.48
C LEU A 65 -4.03 5.73 -3.79
N THR A 66 -4.73 6.38 -4.69
CA THR A 66 -4.16 6.90 -5.94
C THR A 66 -3.87 8.38 -5.84
N ALA A 67 -2.67 8.78 -6.25
CA ALA A 67 -2.25 10.16 -6.42
C ALA A 67 -2.32 10.50 -7.91
N SER A 68 -3.41 11.10 -8.36
CA SER A 68 -3.62 11.54 -9.74
C SER A 68 -4.55 12.73 -9.81
N GLY A 69 -4.39 13.58 -10.83
CA GLY A 69 -5.24 14.76 -11.01
C GLY A 69 -4.96 15.83 -9.96
N GLN A 70 -6.01 16.37 -9.34
CA GLN A 70 -5.92 17.48 -8.38
C GLN A 70 -5.82 17.01 -6.93
N SER A 71 -6.38 15.84 -6.60
CA SER A 71 -6.43 15.32 -5.23
C SER A 71 -6.28 13.81 -5.21
N PRO A 72 -5.74 13.26 -4.11
CA PRO A 72 -5.68 11.81 -3.93
C PRO A 72 -7.09 11.20 -3.83
N LYS A 73 -7.21 9.93 -4.24
CA LYS A 73 -8.47 9.20 -4.19
C LYS A 73 -8.29 7.83 -3.56
N TRP A 74 -9.06 7.56 -2.51
CA TRP A 74 -9.16 6.22 -1.95
C TRP A 74 -9.95 5.30 -2.87
N GLN A 75 -9.37 4.16 -3.19
CA GLN A 75 -10.03 3.09 -3.94
C GLN A 75 -10.56 2.01 -2.98
N VAL A 76 -9.75 1.72 -1.95
CA VAL A 76 -10.06 0.74 -0.91
C VAL A 76 -9.49 1.22 0.41
N GLN A 77 -10.22 1.01 1.51
CA GLN A 77 -9.78 1.39 2.86
C GLN A 77 -9.88 0.21 3.84
N GLY A 78 -8.81 -0.60 3.91
CA GLY A 78 -8.67 -1.64 4.93
C GLY A 78 -9.65 -2.81 4.78
N LEU A 79 -10.06 -3.13 3.57
CA LEU A 79 -10.84 -4.30 3.25
C LEU A 79 -9.94 -5.53 3.07
N LYS A 80 -10.50 -6.74 3.19
CA LYS A 80 -9.78 -7.95 2.82
C LYS A 80 -9.41 -7.86 1.33
N ALA A 81 -8.18 -8.28 1.01
CA ALA A 81 -7.76 -8.36 -0.39
C ALA A 81 -8.74 -9.22 -1.18
N ALA A 82 -9.20 -8.72 -2.30
CA ALA A 82 -10.20 -9.39 -3.12
C ALA A 82 -9.78 -9.34 -4.60
N LYS A 83 -10.23 -10.33 -5.36
CA LYS A 83 -10.01 -10.39 -6.81
C LYS A 83 -10.58 -9.17 -7.56
N SER A 84 -11.55 -8.47 -6.98
CA SER A 84 -12.12 -7.23 -7.54
C SER A 84 -11.09 -6.10 -7.73
N LEU A 85 -9.95 -6.15 -7.03
CA LEU A 85 -8.87 -5.19 -7.23
C LEU A 85 -8.20 -5.33 -8.61
N ALA A 86 -8.28 -6.48 -9.25
CA ALA A 86 -7.78 -6.68 -10.61
C ALA A 86 -8.51 -5.78 -11.61
N GLY A 87 -9.83 -5.68 -11.53
CA GLY A 87 -10.63 -4.81 -12.41
C GLY A 87 -10.30 -3.32 -12.26
N TRP A 88 -10.04 -2.86 -11.03
CA TRP A 88 -9.55 -1.52 -10.82
C TRP A 88 -8.16 -1.30 -11.46
N LEU A 89 -7.28 -2.29 -11.33
CA LEU A 89 -5.93 -2.21 -11.90
C LEU A 89 -5.93 -2.05 -13.42
N GLU A 90 -6.86 -2.73 -14.11
CA GLU A 90 -7.03 -2.57 -15.55
C GLU A 90 -7.45 -1.14 -15.93
N GLN A 91 -8.35 -0.54 -15.13
CA GLN A 91 -8.87 0.81 -15.34
C GLN A 91 -7.91 1.91 -14.91
N LEU A 92 -6.86 1.59 -14.16
CA LEU A 92 -5.88 2.58 -13.70
C LEU A 92 -5.19 3.24 -14.90
N GLY A 93 -5.47 4.52 -15.09
CA GLY A 93 -4.88 5.37 -16.12
C GLY A 93 -3.96 6.41 -15.50
N ALA A 94 -2.93 6.82 -16.24
CA ALA A 94 -2.11 7.95 -15.86
C ALA A 94 -2.68 9.25 -16.42
N GLY A 95 -2.73 10.30 -15.61
CA GLY A 95 -3.18 11.62 -16.06
C GLY A 95 -3.23 12.66 -14.95
N GLY A 96 -3.17 13.92 -15.34
CA GLY A 96 -3.26 15.05 -14.43
C GLY A 96 -1.97 15.35 -13.67
N GLY A 97 -2.11 16.09 -12.57
CA GLY A 97 -1.00 16.46 -11.67
C GLY A 97 -0.52 15.31 -10.80
N THR A 98 0.44 15.63 -9.94
CA THR A 98 1.04 14.67 -8.99
C THR A 98 0.74 15.10 -7.55
N PRO A 99 -0.46 14.83 -7.00
CA PRO A 99 -0.78 15.16 -5.62
C PRO A 99 -0.18 14.16 -4.62
N LEU A 100 1.06 13.70 -4.87
CA LEU A 100 1.68 12.64 -4.06
C LEU A 100 1.93 13.10 -2.62
N LEU A 101 2.36 14.35 -2.40
CA LEU A 101 2.54 14.88 -1.05
C LEU A 101 1.21 14.91 -0.27
N ALA A 102 0.12 15.32 -0.94
CA ALA A 102 -1.21 15.28 -0.34
C ALA A 102 -1.64 13.83 -0.02
N ALA A 103 -1.36 12.88 -0.93
CA ALA A 103 -1.64 11.47 -0.71
C ALA A 103 -0.85 10.91 0.49
N LEU A 104 0.42 11.23 0.61
CA LEU A 104 1.25 10.81 1.75
C LEU A 104 0.75 11.40 3.07
N THR A 105 0.33 12.66 3.06
CA THR A 105 -0.24 13.33 4.24
C THR A 105 -1.56 12.67 4.67
N GLU A 106 -2.44 12.40 3.72
CA GLU A 106 -3.71 11.73 3.97
C GLU A 106 -3.50 10.28 4.46
N ALA A 107 -2.57 9.56 3.84
CA ALA A 107 -2.17 8.22 4.25
C ALA A 107 -1.67 8.19 5.70
N ARG A 108 -0.82 9.13 6.09
CA ARG A 108 -0.36 9.27 7.49
C ARG A 108 -1.51 9.44 8.46
N HIS A 109 -2.42 10.37 8.20
CA HIS A 109 -3.58 10.60 9.07
C HIS A 109 -4.44 9.35 9.20
N TRP A 110 -4.71 8.68 8.09
CA TRP A 110 -5.48 7.45 8.07
C TRP A 110 -4.79 6.31 8.83
N LEU A 111 -3.48 6.09 8.63
CA LEU A 111 -2.70 5.08 9.36
C LEU A 111 -2.69 5.33 10.87
N MET A 112 -2.53 6.58 11.29
CA MET A 112 -2.56 6.96 12.70
C MET A 112 -3.93 6.68 13.34
N ALA A 113 -5.02 7.07 12.68
CA ALA A 113 -6.37 6.80 13.14
C ALA A 113 -6.65 5.30 13.21
N ARG A 114 -6.20 4.57 12.19
CA ARG A 114 -6.37 3.11 12.13
C ARG A 114 -5.58 2.37 13.21
N ARG A 115 -4.36 2.80 13.50
CA ARG A 115 -3.54 2.21 14.57
C ARG A 115 -4.20 2.34 15.96
N LYS A 116 -4.87 3.46 16.22
CA LYS A 116 -5.65 3.65 17.46
C LYS A 116 -6.81 2.64 17.54
N ARG A 117 -7.45 2.34 16.41
CA ARG A 117 -8.59 1.41 16.34
C ARG A 117 -8.18 -0.06 16.34
N TYR A 118 -7.02 -0.37 15.76
CA TYR A 118 -6.51 -1.75 15.58
C TYR A 118 -5.03 -1.81 16.01
N PRO A 119 -4.72 -1.72 17.30
CA PRO A 119 -3.34 -1.59 17.79
C PRO A 119 -2.47 -2.82 17.51
N ALA A 120 -3.08 -4.00 17.35
CA ALA A 120 -2.37 -5.24 17.03
C ALA A 120 -2.17 -5.45 15.51
N GLU A 121 -2.69 -4.55 14.65
CA GLU A 121 -2.55 -4.67 13.21
C GLU A 121 -1.14 -4.23 12.76
N GLN A 122 -0.44 -5.09 12.04
CA GLN A 122 0.86 -4.75 11.46
C GLN A 122 0.66 -3.97 10.16
N GLN A 123 1.06 -2.72 10.16
CA GLN A 123 0.92 -1.82 9.01
C GLN A 123 2.20 -1.82 8.19
N ARG A 124 2.04 -1.99 6.86
CA ARG A 124 3.10 -1.86 5.86
C ARG A 124 2.66 -0.91 4.77
N VAL A 125 3.59 -0.17 4.21
CA VAL A 125 3.33 0.78 3.12
C VAL A 125 4.15 0.42 1.89
N LEU A 126 3.50 0.48 0.73
CA LEU A 126 4.15 0.47 -0.57
C LEU A 126 3.83 1.78 -1.28
N VAL A 127 4.85 2.51 -1.68
CA VAL A 127 4.71 3.71 -2.53
C VAL A 127 5.28 3.41 -3.91
N ILE A 128 4.49 3.61 -4.95
CA ILE A 128 4.93 3.45 -6.35
C ILE A 128 4.89 4.81 -7.03
N THR A 129 6.05 5.31 -7.45
CA THR A 129 6.18 6.64 -8.05
C THR A 129 7.42 6.73 -8.94
N ASP A 130 7.42 7.65 -9.89
CA ASP A 130 8.62 8.05 -10.65
C ASP A 130 9.40 9.18 -9.94
N GLY A 131 8.99 9.57 -8.74
CA GLY A 131 9.65 10.55 -7.89
C GLY A 131 9.62 12.00 -8.42
N ARG A 132 8.85 12.30 -9.46
CA ARG A 132 8.82 13.62 -10.08
C ARG A 132 7.99 14.64 -9.30
N LEU A 133 8.37 14.85 -8.05
CA LEU A 133 7.82 15.91 -7.19
C LEU A 133 8.59 17.22 -7.41
N LYS A 134 7.88 18.35 -7.37
CA LYS A 134 8.51 19.67 -7.45
C LYS A 134 9.27 19.99 -6.16
N ASP A 135 8.72 19.57 -5.02
CA ASP A 135 9.25 19.81 -3.69
C ASP A 135 9.08 18.56 -2.82
N ILE A 136 10.13 18.24 -2.08
CA ILE A 136 10.17 17.11 -1.13
C ILE A 136 10.31 17.60 0.31
N THR A 137 10.14 18.90 0.56
CA THR A 137 10.16 19.45 1.92
C THR A 137 8.87 19.09 2.67
N GLY A 138 8.96 18.87 3.96
CA GLY A 138 7.80 18.60 4.80
C GLY A 138 7.13 17.24 4.59
N LEU A 139 7.89 16.24 4.14
CA LEU A 139 7.37 14.88 3.97
C LEU A 139 6.84 14.30 5.28
N PRO A 140 5.64 13.72 5.28
CA PRO A 140 5.06 13.12 6.46
C PRO A 140 5.70 11.77 6.76
N LEU A 141 6.17 11.55 7.98
CA LEU A 141 6.59 10.22 8.43
C LEU A 141 5.38 9.30 8.55
N LEU A 142 5.40 8.17 7.86
CA LEU A 142 4.29 7.20 7.88
C LEU A 142 4.32 6.31 9.12
N ALA A 143 5.46 6.27 9.83
CA ALA A 143 5.69 5.55 11.08
C ALA A 143 5.35 4.04 11.00
N CYS A 144 5.58 3.43 9.86
CA CYS A 144 5.46 1.98 9.63
C CYS A 144 6.52 1.53 8.63
N ALA A 145 6.86 0.25 8.64
CA ALA A 145 7.76 -0.33 7.66
C ALA A 145 7.16 -0.23 6.25
N GLY A 146 7.99 -0.01 5.26
CA GLY A 146 7.51 0.07 3.89
C GLY A 146 8.61 0.15 2.85
N LEU A 147 8.17 0.11 1.60
CA LEU A 147 9.00 0.10 0.41
C LEU A 147 8.54 1.21 -0.53
N LEU A 148 9.48 1.95 -1.09
CA LEU A 148 9.24 2.82 -2.22
C LEU A 148 9.82 2.15 -3.47
N VAL A 149 8.94 1.91 -4.45
CA VAL A 149 9.29 1.38 -5.76
C VAL A 149 9.38 2.54 -6.74
N ASP A 150 10.58 2.75 -7.22
CA ASP A 150 10.88 3.74 -8.24
C ASP A 150 10.57 3.15 -9.62
N ILE A 151 9.62 3.77 -10.31
CA ILE A 151 9.22 3.40 -11.67
C ILE A 151 9.77 4.36 -12.72
N GLU A 152 10.76 5.20 -12.38
CA GLU A 152 11.36 6.14 -13.33
C GLU A 152 12.08 5.37 -14.43
N ARG A 153 11.55 5.49 -15.65
CA ARG A 153 12.15 4.93 -16.87
C ARG A 153 12.48 6.05 -17.84
N GLY A 154 13.71 6.47 -17.87
CA GLY A 154 14.17 7.48 -18.77
C GLY A 154 15.68 7.36 -19.00
N PRO A 155 16.21 7.90 -20.11
CA PRO A 155 17.65 7.91 -20.35
C PRO A 155 18.40 8.75 -19.31
N ILE A 156 17.72 9.74 -18.73
CA ILE A 156 18.24 10.58 -17.64
C ILE A 156 17.33 10.36 -16.43
N ARG A 157 17.86 9.72 -15.40
CA ARG A 157 17.19 9.51 -14.12
C ARG A 157 17.48 10.67 -13.20
N LEU A 158 16.42 11.24 -12.61
CA LEU A 158 16.54 12.36 -11.67
C LEU A 158 16.94 11.90 -10.27
N GLY A 159 16.71 10.60 -9.93
CA GLY A 159 17.04 10.02 -8.62
C GLY A 159 16.19 10.54 -7.45
N ARG A 160 15.18 11.36 -7.71
CA ARG A 160 14.34 11.98 -6.67
C ARG A 160 13.54 10.97 -5.87
N ALA A 161 13.21 9.82 -6.47
CA ALA A 161 12.51 8.75 -5.76
C ALA A 161 13.35 8.18 -4.62
N GLN A 162 14.67 8.14 -4.77
CA GLN A 162 15.58 7.72 -3.70
C GLN A 162 15.62 8.74 -2.55
N GLU A 163 15.68 10.03 -2.87
CA GLU A 163 15.62 11.11 -1.86
C GLU A 163 14.27 11.08 -1.11
N LEU A 164 13.18 10.83 -1.85
CA LEU A 164 11.84 10.66 -1.28
C LEU A 164 11.77 9.48 -0.33
N ALA A 165 12.36 8.34 -0.69
CA ALA A 165 12.40 7.16 0.17
C ALA A 165 13.15 7.43 1.49
N VAL A 166 14.29 8.13 1.41
CA VAL A 166 15.05 8.55 2.60
C VAL A 166 14.21 9.48 3.48
N GLY A 167 13.56 10.49 2.90
CA GLY A 167 12.72 11.44 3.64
C GLY A 167 11.49 10.79 4.30
N LEU A 168 10.95 9.72 3.71
CA LEU A 168 9.84 8.93 4.24
C LEU A 168 10.30 7.81 5.19
N GLN A 169 11.59 7.55 5.31
CA GLN A 169 12.18 6.41 6.04
C GLN A 169 11.68 5.05 5.50
N LEU A 170 11.57 4.93 4.17
CA LEU A 170 11.18 3.71 3.48
C LEU A 170 12.41 3.05 2.82
N GLU A 171 12.35 1.73 2.67
CA GLU A 171 13.31 1.02 1.80
C GLU A 171 13.10 1.50 0.35
N TYR A 172 14.20 1.68 -0.38
CA TYR A 172 14.16 2.07 -1.79
C TYR A 172 14.48 0.88 -2.69
N ARG A 173 13.68 0.66 -3.72
CA ARG A 173 14.01 -0.24 -4.83
C ARG A 173 13.58 0.35 -6.16
N HIS A 174 14.42 0.19 -7.16
CA HIS A 174 14.02 0.44 -8.54
C HIS A 174 13.27 -0.77 -9.09
N ILE A 175 12.26 -0.56 -9.91
CA ILE A 175 11.39 -1.60 -10.46
C ILE A 175 12.15 -2.71 -11.21
N ASP A 176 13.28 -2.41 -11.81
CA ASP A 176 14.13 -3.40 -12.48
C ASP A 176 14.88 -4.34 -11.51
N ARG A 177 14.76 -4.11 -10.20
CA ARG A 177 15.44 -4.88 -9.13
C ARG A 177 14.47 -5.55 -8.17
N LEU A 178 13.21 -5.68 -8.56
CA LEU A 178 12.18 -6.38 -7.79
C LEU A 178 12.18 -7.89 -7.99
#